data_5b12f13579293075dea4a70bffbf54c5
#
_entry.id   5b12f13579293075dea4a70bffbf54c5
#
_cell.length_a   1.000
_cell.length_b   1.000
_cell.length_c   1.000
_cell.angle_alpha   90.00
_cell.angle_beta   90.00
_cell.angle_gamma   90.00
#
_symmetry.space_group_name_H-M   'P 1'
#
loop_
_entity.id
_entity.type
_entity.pdbx_description
1 polymer ?
#
loop_
_entity_poly.entity_id
_entity_poly.type
_entity_poly.pdbx_seq_one_letter_code
_entity_poly.pdbx_strand_id
1 'polypeptide(L)'
;MKKNRPGIAKMPFFIVAVLCLSIFSCNNESTQTQTETVQKPAAFVKKAPAFNEDSAYYWVQKQVAFGPRVPGSKAHANCASFIEKTLKDYGLTVVVQTAPITTYDNKIFNLKNIIASYKPEFQKRVLLLAHWDSRHIADNDTKDENKAIDGADDGGSGVAVLLEIARQLSKADLKVGVDLFFSDLEDYGQPDDSDKPKMQDSWCLGTQYWAKNMHVPGYTANYGILLDMVGAKGAIFPREGTGSYFAPDVVNKVWSTAKNLGYSSYFTDDNTGNTTDDHLYVNTIAKIPCIDIVHMSPVTGSYGEHHHTHKDTMDIIDKNTLKVVGQTVLEVLWQE
;
A
#
# COMPACT_ATOMS: atom_id res chain seq x y z
N MET A 1 -61.48 -27.52 2.76
CA MET A 1 -61.83 -27.91 1.38
C MET A 1 -60.53 -28.23 0.66
N LYS A 2 -60.18 -29.45 0.53
CA LYS A 2 -60.11 -30.40 -0.59
C LYS A 2 -59.46 -29.81 -1.87
N LYS A 3 -58.21 -30.29 -2.11
CA LYS A 3 -57.67 -31.06 -3.25
C LYS A 3 -57.54 -30.31 -4.58
N ASN A 4 -56.37 -30.36 -5.25
CA ASN A 4 -56.01 -31.46 -6.18
C ASN A 4 -54.56 -31.33 -6.65
N ARG A 5 -53.83 -32.46 -6.68
CA ARG A 5 -52.64 -32.71 -7.49
C ARG A 5 -53.04 -33.41 -8.79
N PRO A 6 -52.29 -33.23 -9.89
CA PRO A 6 -52.13 -34.27 -10.89
C PRO A 6 -50.65 -34.61 -11.02
N GLY A 7 -50.14 -35.82 -11.09
CA GLY A 7 -50.48 -36.90 -11.97
C GLY A 7 -49.20 -37.16 -12.83
N ILE A 8 -48.35 -38.17 -12.40
CA ILE A 8 -47.10 -38.59 -13.09
C ILE A 8 -47.48 -39.43 -14.29
N ALA A 9 -47.09 -39.07 -15.50
CA ALA A 9 -47.16 -39.90 -16.71
C ALA A 9 -45.83 -40.68 -16.89
N LYS A 10 -45.95 -42.00 -16.88
CA LYS A 10 -44.87 -42.95 -17.25
C LYS A 10 -44.82 -43.10 -18.77
N MET A 11 -43.66 -42.97 -19.39
CA MET A 11 -43.41 -43.41 -20.77
C MET A 11 -42.47 -44.60 -20.77
N PRO A 12 -42.68 -45.58 -21.69
CA PRO A 12 -42.02 -46.86 -21.70
C PRO A 12 -40.67 -46.85 -22.39
N PHE A 13 -39.78 -47.66 -21.88
CA PHE A 13 -38.47 -48.01 -22.41
C PHE A 13 -38.58 -48.87 -23.65
N PHE A 14 -38.09 -48.41 -24.81
CA PHE A 14 -37.84 -49.26 -25.96
C PHE A 14 -36.35 -49.57 -26.06
N ILE A 15 -36.02 -50.87 -25.84
CA ILE A 15 -34.67 -51.38 -26.08
C ILE A 15 -34.59 -51.78 -27.56
N VAL A 16 -33.72 -51.13 -28.33
CA VAL A 16 -33.33 -51.60 -29.65
C VAL A 16 -31.88 -52.10 -29.53
N ALA A 17 -31.75 -53.43 -29.61
CA ALA A 17 -30.45 -54.06 -29.74
C ALA A 17 -30.00 -54.03 -31.19
N VAL A 18 -28.94 -53.31 -31.44
CA VAL A 18 -28.24 -53.33 -32.74
C VAL A 18 -26.92 -54.12 -32.58
N LEU A 19 -26.89 -55.25 -33.19
CA LEU A 19 -25.72 -56.15 -33.27
C LEU A 19 -24.81 -55.63 -34.41
N CYS A 20 -23.67 -55.01 -34.07
CA CYS A 20 -22.65 -54.68 -35.05
C CYS A 20 -21.43 -55.59 -34.88
N LEU A 21 -21.18 -56.39 -35.90
CA LEU A 21 -19.92 -57.12 -36.04
C LEU A 21 -18.74 -56.15 -36.24
N SER A 22 -17.81 -56.16 -35.34
CA SER A 22 -16.55 -55.43 -35.47
C SER A 22 -15.47 -56.33 -36.11
N ILE A 23 -15.03 -55.88 -37.29
CA ILE A 23 -13.87 -56.42 -37.99
C ILE A 23 -12.62 -55.88 -37.27
N PHE A 24 -11.77 -56.70 -36.71
CA PHE A 24 -10.46 -56.35 -36.17
C PHE A 24 -9.52 -55.99 -37.31
N SER A 25 -9.20 -54.73 -37.48
CA SER A 25 -8.04 -54.28 -38.25
C SER A 25 -6.97 -53.82 -37.25
N CYS A 26 -5.86 -54.53 -37.15
CA CYS A 26 -4.70 -54.11 -36.39
C CYS A 26 -3.99 -52.97 -37.13
N ASN A 27 -4.18 -51.73 -36.70
CA ASN A 27 -3.27 -50.65 -37.03
C ASN A 27 -2.43 -50.34 -35.77
N ASN A 28 -1.13 -50.55 -35.92
CA ASN A 28 -0.12 -50.13 -34.95
C ASN A 28 0.03 -48.60 -35.05
N GLU A 29 -0.78 -47.84 -34.31
CA GLU A 29 -0.51 -46.44 -34.06
C GLU A 29 0.38 -46.32 -32.81
N SER A 30 1.63 -45.93 -33.06
CA SER A 30 2.55 -45.52 -32.03
C SER A 30 1.99 -44.28 -31.31
N THR A 31 1.45 -44.43 -30.14
CA THR A 31 1.05 -43.33 -29.24
C THR A 31 2.30 -42.55 -28.85
N GLN A 32 2.59 -41.48 -29.55
CA GLN A 32 3.54 -40.48 -29.07
C GLN A 32 2.94 -39.83 -27.85
N THR A 33 3.41 -40.24 -26.68
CA THR A 33 3.18 -39.52 -25.42
C THR A 33 3.88 -38.16 -25.57
N GLN A 34 3.13 -37.11 -25.85
CA GLN A 34 3.63 -35.76 -25.74
C GLN A 34 3.94 -35.53 -24.26
N THR A 35 5.21 -35.63 -23.91
CA THR A 35 5.72 -35.16 -22.62
C THR A 35 5.61 -33.62 -22.65
N GLU A 36 4.57 -33.07 -22.05
CA GLU A 36 4.54 -31.64 -21.74
C GLU A 36 5.78 -31.34 -20.90
N THR A 37 6.76 -30.73 -21.52
CA THR A 37 7.88 -30.11 -20.82
C THR A 37 7.34 -28.99 -19.98
N VAL A 38 7.08 -29.26 -18.70
CA VAL A 38 6.85 -28.20 -17.70
C VAL A 38 8.09 -27.31 -17.73
N GLN A 39 7.97 -26.18 -18.41
CA GLN A 39 9.04 -25.17 -18.41
C GLN A 39 9.25 -24.74 -16.97
N LYS A 40 10.44 -25.06 -16.43
CA LYS A 40 10.86 -24.55 -15.12
C LYS A 40 10.73 -23.02 -15.14
N PRO A 41 10.02 -22.40 -14.17
CA PRO A 41 9.91 -20.93 -14.12
C PRO A 41 11.29 -20.31 -14.25
N ALA A 42 11.40 -19.25 -15.05
CA ALA A 42 12.65 -18.51 -15.19
C ALA A 42 13.12 -18.06 -13.80
N ALA A 43 14.42 -18.23 -13.53
CA ALA A 43 14.98 -17.83 -12.25
C ALA A 43 14.78 -16.31 -12.05
N PHE A 44 14.37 -15.91 -10.85
CA PHE A 44 14.25 -14.49 -10.49
C PHE A 44 15.63 -13.83 -10.62
N VAL A 45 15.69 -12.72 -11.34
CA VAL A 45 16.89 -11.91 -11.49
C VAL A 45 16.62 -10.53 -10.88
N LYS A 46 17.39 -10.19 -9.84
CA LYS A 46 17.34 -8.86 -9.23
C LYS A 46 17.80 -7.81 -10.24
N LYS A 47 16.99 -6.77 -10.45
CA LYS A 47 17.26 -5.68 -11.39
C LYS A 47 17.55 -4.35 -10.72
N ALA A 48 16.91 -4.09 -9.58
CA ALA A 48 17.04 -2.83 -8.88
C ALA A 48 18.43 -2.65 -8.24
N PRO A 49 18.93 -1.40 -8.12
CA PRO A 49 20.10 -1.11 -7.31
C PRO A 49 19.84 -1.44 -5.82
N ALA A 50 20.91 -1.47 -5.03
CA ALA A 50 20.77 -1.65 -3.59
C ALA A 50 20.08 -0.44 -2.97
N PHE A 51 19.05 -0.67 -2.17
CA PHE A 51 18.42 0.36 -1.34
C PHE A 51 19.41 0.81 -0.26
N ASN A 52 19.48 2.11 -0.01
CA ASN A 52 20.37 2.67 1.01
C ASN A 52 19.61 2.92 2.30
N GLU A 53 19.71 1.99 3.23
CA GLU A 53 19.09 2.03 4.54
C GLU A 53 19.59 3.16 5.44
N ASP A 54 20.86 3.57 5.30
CA ASP A 54 21.41 4.69 6.06
C ASP A 54 20.81 6.02 5.60
N SER A 55 20.57 6.16 4.29
CA SER A 55 19.89 7.31 3.73
C SER A 55 18.43 7.37 4.22
N ALA A 56 17.70 6.25 4.19
CA ALA A 56 16.32 6.20 4.67
C ALA A 56 16.25 6.54 6.18
N TYR A 57 17.10 5.93 7.01
CA TYR A 57 17.18 6.24 8.44
C TYR A 57 17.46 7.74 8.69
N TYR A 58 18.37 8.34 7.92
CA TYR A 58 18.65 9.78 7.99
C TYR A 58 17.39 10.61 7.66
N TRP A 59 16.57 10.18 6.69
CA TRP A 59 15.33 10.90 6.35
C TRP A 59 14.28 10.80 7.46
N VAL A 60 14.14 9.68 8.18
CA VAL A 60 13.30 9.61 9.39
C VAL A 60 13.80 10.60 10.43
N GLN A 61 15.10 10.55 10.73
CA GLN A 61 15.72 11.44 11.71
C GLN A 61 15.51 12.93 11.38
N LYS A 62 15.58 13.30 10.11
CA LYS A 62 15.34 14.69 9.68
C LYS A 62 13.91 15.14 9.90
N GLN A 63 12.93 14.28 9.69
CA GLN A 63 11.50 14.59 9.93
C GLN A 63 11.24 14.75 11.43
N VAL A 64 11.68 13.80 12.24
CA VAL A 64 11.54 13.81 13.70
C VAL A 64 12.24 15.05 14.32
N ALA A 65 13.36 15.47 13.78
CA ALA A 65 14.08 16.65 14.25
C ALA A 65 13.30 17.98 14.12
N PHE A 66 12.24 18.04 13.30
CA PHE A 66 11.34 19.20 13.27
C PHE A 66 10.38 19.23 14.48
N GLY A 67 10.20 18.10 15.18
CA GLY A 67 9.18 17.82 16.18
C GLY A 67 7.92 17.20 15.55
N PRO A 68 6.89 16.93 16.35
CA PRO A 68 5.60 16.41 15.86
C PRO A 68 5.04 17.23 14.71
N ARG A 69 4.77 16.56 13.58
CA ARG A 69 4.31 17.20 12.34
C ARG A 69 2.80 17.39 12.34
N VAL A 70 2.26 17.83 13.48
CA VAL A 70 0.82 18.08 13.64
C VAL A 70 0.36 19.16 12.66
N PRO A 71 -0.70 18.94 11.90
CA PRO A 71 -1.26 19.91 10.96
C PRO A 71 -1.42 21.32 11.56
N GLY A 72 -0.95 22.33 10.83
CA GLY A 72 -0.97 23.74 11.25
C GLY A 72 0.19 24.16 12.15
N SER A 73 1.04 23.26 12.62
CA SER A 73 2.24 23.58 13.42
C SER A 73 3.40 24.11 12.58
N LYS A 74 4.40 24.71 13.24
CA LYS A 74 5.66 25.11 12.60
C LYS A 74 6.47 23.89 12.12
N ALA A 75 6.44 22.80 12.90
CA ALA A 75 7.09 21.55 12.54
C ALA A 75 6.52 20.98 11.22
N HIS A 76 5.20 20.95 11.11
CA HIS A 76 4.48 20.56 9.90
C HIS A 76 4.87 21.43 8.69
N ALA A 77 4.82 22.77 8.83
CA ALA A 77 5.20 23.68 7.75
C ALA A 77 6.67 23.49 7.29
N ASN A 78 7.59 23.30 8.24
CA ASN A 78 9.00 23.08 7.96
C ASN A 78 9.24 21.72 7.27
N CYS A 79 8.57 20.66 7.73
CA CYS A 79 8.67 19.33 7.15
C CYS A 79 8.13 19.32 5.70
N ALA A 80 6.97 19.92 5.44
CA ALA A 80 6.44 20.06 4.08
C ALA A 80 7.45 20.74 3.13
N SER A 81 8.03 21.86 3.57
CA SER A 81 9.04 22.59 2.78
C SER A 81 10.30 21.77 2.55
N PHE A 82 10.71 20.97 3.54
CA PHE A 82 11.84 20.06 3.44
C PHE A 82 11.58 18.94 2.41
N ILE A 83 10.43 18.27 2.47
CA ILE A 83 10.05 17.21 1.52
C ILE A 83 10.00 17.80 0.10
N GLU A 84 9.27 18.89 -0.10
CA GLU A 84 9.12 19.56 -1.40
C GLU A 84 10.50 19.92 -1.99
N LYS A 85 11.36 20.54 -1.18
CA LYS A 85 12.71 20.93 -1.63
C LYS A 85 13.56 19.70 -2.00
N THR A 86 13.55 18.66 -1.19
CA THR A 86 14.33 17.44 -1.42
C THR A 86 13.93 16.77 -2.75
N LEU A 87 12.63 16.69 -3.03
CA LEU A 87 12.12 16.11 -4.28
C LEU A 87 12.51 16.94 -5.51
N LYS A 88 12.45 18.27 -5.40
CA LYS A 88 12.91 19.18 -6.45
C LYS A 88 14.42 19.07 -6.69
N ASP A 89 15.22 18.96 -5.63
CA ASP A 89 16.68 18.79 -5.72
C ASP A 89 17.04 17.46 -6.42
N TYR A 90 16.18 16.45 -6.37
CA TYR A 90 16.30 15.20 -7.12
C TYR A 90 15.79 15.30 -8.58
N GLY A 91 15.31 16.45 -8.99
CA GLY A 91 14.87 16.71 -10.37
C GLY A 91 13.49 16.16 -10.71
N LEU A 92 12.67 15.83 -9.72
CA LEU A 92 11.28 15.42 -9.96
C LEU A 92 10.39 16.64 -10.21
N THR A 93 9.31 16.44 -10.99
CA THR A 93 8.27 17.45 -11.16
C THR A 93 7.37 17.42 -9.93
N VAL A 94 7.33 18.52 -9.16
CA VAL A 94 6.62 18.58 -7.87
C VAL A 94 5.41 19.50 -7.97
N VAL A 95 4.25 18.99 -7.55
CA VAL A 95 3.00 19.74 -7.35
C VAL A 95 2.67 19.73 -5.86
N VAL A 96 2.37 20.89 -5.28
CA VAL A 96 1.83 21.02 -3.93
C VAL A 96 0.36 21.38 -4.06
N GLN A 97 -0.52 20.47 -3.64
CA GLN A 97 -1.95 20.67 -3.63
C GLN A 97 -2.37 21.22 -2.26
N THR A 98 -3.06 22.36 -2.25
CA THR A 98 -3.51 23.02 -1.01
C THR A 98 -5.01 23.26 -1.03
N ALA A 99 -5.66 23.07 0.13
CA ALA A 99 -7.08 23.39 0.32
C ALA A 99 -7.41 23.55 1.81
N PRO A 100 -8.43 24.35 2.15
CA PRO A 100 -8.97 24.35 3.51
C PRO A 100 -9.75 23.05 3.76
N ILE A 101 -9.38 22.32 4.81
CA ILE A 101 -10.05 21.08 5.24
C ILE A 101 -10.56 21.26 6.66
N THR A 102 -11.84 20.95 6.89
CA THR A 102 -12.44 20.93 8.22
C THR A 102 -12.33 19.54 8.82
N THR A 103 -11.80 19.44 10.02
CA THR A 103 -11.59 18.19 10.78
C THR A 103 -12.76 17.93 11.74
N TYR A 104 -12.77 16.75 12.38
CA TYR A 104 -13.84 16.28 13.28
C TYR A 104 -14.09 17.23 14.48
N ASP A 105 -13.09 18.00 14.90
CA ASP A 105 -13.16 18.97 15.99
C ASP A 105 -13.47 20.40 15.51
N ASN A 106 -13.95 20.54 14.25
CA ASN A 106 -14.28 21.79 13.58
C ASN A 106 -13.11 22.78 13.38
N LYS A 107 -11.87 22.32 13.51
CA LYS A 107 -10.72 23.10 13.08
C LYS A 107 -10.61 23.10 11.57
N ILE A 108 -10.07 24.19 11.03
CA ILE A 108 -9.78 24.29 9.59
C ILE A 108 -8.27 24.34 9.42
N PHE A 109 -7.72 23.34 8.73
CA PHE A 109 -6.31 23.30 8.36
C PHE A 109 -6.13 23.57 6.87
N ASN A 110 -5.00 24.16 6.53
CA ASN A 110 -4.61 24.34 5.14
C ASN A 110 -3.79 23.13 4.70
N LEU A 111 -4.48 22.15 4.10
CA LEU A 111 -3.91 20.92 3.56
C LEU A 111 -2.69 21.18 2.69
N LYS A 112 -1.70 20.30 2.74
CA LYS A 112 -0.51 20.30 1.87
C LYS A 112 -0.16 18.89 1.38
N ASN A 113 -0.90 18.37 0.43
CA ASN A 113 -0.48 17.18 -0.29
C ASN A 113 0.69 17.51 -1.23
N ILE A 114 1.74 16.70 -1.21
CA ILE A 114 2.91 16.88 -2.07
C ILE A 114 2.99 15.70 -3.04
N ILE A 115 2.96 15.97 -4.34
CA ILE A 115 3.04 14.94 -5.37
C ILE A 115 4.29 15.20 -6.22
N ALA A 116 5.17 14.19 -6.32
CA ALA A 116 6.38 14.27 -7.13
C ALA A 116 6.37 13.22 -8.23
N SER A 117 6.51 13.66 -9.47
CA SER A 117 6.46 12.78 -10.64
C SER A 117 7.83 12.57 -11.26
N TYR A 118 8.23 11.31 -11.37
CA TYR A 118 9.31 10.84 -12.23
C TYR A 118 8.73 10.47 -13.60
N LYS A 119 9.30 11.02 -14.67
CA LYS A 119 8.84 10.81 -16.06
C LYS A 119 7.31 11.01 -16.21
N PRO A 120 6.80 12.22 -15.98
CA PRO A 120 5.36 12.51 -16.03
C PRO A 120 4.73 12.26 -17.41
N GLU A 121 5.53 12.19 -18.47
CA GLU A 121 5.09 11.92 -19.84
C GLU A 121 4.69 10.46 -20.10
N PHE A 122 5.05 9.53 -19.21
CA PHE A 122 4.74 8.12 -19.39
C PHE A 122 3.30 7.81 -18.95
N GLN A 123 2.56 7.10 -19.82
CA GLN A 123 1.17 6.68 -19.52
C GLN A 123 1.12 5.49 -18.55
N LYS A 124 2.04 4.52 -18.68
CA LYS A 124 2.19 3.46 -17.69
C LYS A 124 2.84 4.06 -16.45
N ARG A 125 2.12 4.07 -15.33
CA ARG A 125 2.56 4.72 -14.10
C ARG A 125 2.29 3.85 -12.88
N VAL A 126 3.15 3.99 -11.86
CA VAL A 126 2.97 3.42 -10.52
C VAL A 126 2.86 4.56 -9.51
N LEU A 127 1.89 4.48 -8.62
CA LEU A 127 1.69 5.43 -7.53
C LEU A 127 2.27 4.84 -6.23
N LEU A 128 3.19 5.54 -5.59
CA LEU A 128 3.68 5.22 -4.25
C LEU A 128 3.18 6.28 -3.28
N LEU A 129 2.71 5.87 -2.10
CA LEU A 129 2.11 6.76 -1.13
C LEU A 129 2.74 6.60 0.25
N ALA A 130 2.74 7.67 1.04
CA ALA A 130 2.95 7.67 2.49
C ALA A 130 2.38 8.96 3.05
N HIS A 131 1.79 8.94 4.23
CA HIS A 131 1.41 10.19 4.91
C HIS A 131 2.65 10.80 5.60
N TRP A 132 2.64 12.13 5.77
CA TRP A 132 3.80 12.84 6.33
C TRP A 132 3.49 13.65 7.58
N ASP A 133 2.21 13.87 7.90
CA ASP A 133 1.79 14.41 9.18
C ASP A 133 1.99 13.40 10.31
N SER A 134 1.77 13.79 11.55
CA SER A 134 1.78 12.88 12.69
C SER A 134 0.63 13.17 13.63
N ARG A 135 0.25 12.15 14.40
CA ARG A 135 -0.85 12.19 15.35
C ARG A 135 -0.72 13.35 16.33
N HIS A 136 -1.79 14.10 16.49
CA HIS A 136 -1.85 15.28 17.38
C HIS A 136 -2.08 14.93 18.86
N ILE A 137 -2.35 13.67 19.17
CA ILE A 137 -2.60 13.10 20.49
C ILE A 137 -2.01 11.69 20.54
N ALA A 138 -1.73 11.17 21.74
CA ALA A 138 -1.26 9.81 21.96
C ALA A 138 -2.40 8.95 22.52
N ASP A 139 -3.46 8.77 21.74
CA ASP A 139 -4.72 8.17 22.17
C ASP A 139 -4.63 6.66 22.49
N ASN A 140 -3.52 6.00 22.16
CA ASN A 140 -3.21 4.63 22.59
C ASN A 140 -2.20 4.58 23.75
N ASP A 141 -1.75 5.72 24.29
CA ASP A 141 -0.84 5.76 25.43
C ASP A 141 -1.62 5.79 26.77
N THR A 142 -0.91 5.54 27.87
CA THR A 142 -1.46 5.63 29.23
C THR A 142 -0.98 6.88 29.96
N LYS A 143 -0.18 7.71 29.31
CA LYS A 143 0.43 8.92 29.83
C LYS A 143 0.39 10.01 28.79
N ASP A 144 0.05 11.24 29.23
CA ASP A 144 0.11 12.41 28.34
C ASP A 144 -0.72 12.26 27.06
N GLU A 145 -1.81 11.51 27.10
CA GLU A 145 -2.66 11.11 25.97
C GLU A 145 -3.06 12.28 25.06
N ASN A 146 -3.15 13.50 25.62
CA ASN A 146 -3.48 14.71 24.89
C ASN A 146 -2.26 15.43 24.27
N LYS A 147 -1.08 14.80 24.24
CA LYS A 147 0.12 15.36 23.61
C LYS A 147 0.42 14.65 22.29
N ALA A 148 0.95 15.43 21.36
CA ALA A 148 1.36 14.90 20.07
C ALA A 148 2.53 13.93 20.17
N ILE A 149 2.59 12.96 19.27
CA ILE A 149 3.68 11.97 19.15
C ILE A 149 4.72 12.41 18.11
N ASP A 150 5.92 11.83 18.19
CA ASP A 150 6.98 12.09 17.21
C ASP A 150 6.67 11.51 15.84
N GLY A 151 5.95 10.39 15.76
CA GLY A 151 5.56 9.75 14.51
C GLY A 151 6.78 9.31 13.68
N ALA A 152 7.75 8.64 14.31
CA ALA A 152 8.97 8.22 13.62
C ALA A 152 8.69 7.08 12.63
N ASP A 153 7.86 6.12 13.04
CA ASP A 153 7.39 5.04 12.19
C ASP A 153 6.11 5.46 11.47
N ASP A 154 5.17 5.97 12.21
CA ASP A 154 3.86 6.44 11.80
C ASP A 154 3.94 7.87 11.21
N GLY A 155 3.90 7.97 10.01
CA GLY A 155 4.19 8.44 8.71
C GLY A 155 5.66 8.63 8.39
N GLY A 156 6.57 8.82 9.40
CA GLY A 156 7.97 9.15 9.14
C GLY A 156 8.75 8.11 8.35
N SER A 157 8.49 6.82 8.59
CA SER A 157 9.20 5.71 7.94
C SER A 157 8.82 5.56 6.46
N GLY A 158 7.53 5.62 6.13
CA GLY A 158 7.05 5.55 4.76
C GLY A 158 7.60 6.69 3.90
N VAL A 159 7.52 7.93 4.41
CA VAL A 159 8.12 9.10 3.76
C VAL A 159 9.62 8.91 3.51
N ALA A 160 10.35 8.38 4.49
CA ALA A 160 11.80 8.18 4.36
C ALA A 160 12.16 7.16 3.27
N VAL A 161 11.39 6.07 3.17
CA VAL A 161 11.54 5.09 2.09
C VAL A 161 11.27 5.74 0.74
N LEU A 162 10.20 6.55 0.61
CA LEU A 162 9.87 7.25 -0.63
C LEU A 162 10.95 8.28 -1.03
N LEU A 163 11.54 9.00 -0.08
CA LEU A 163 12.63 9.95 -0.37
C LEU A 163 13.91 9.24 -0.87
N GLU A 164 14.22 8.06 -0.32
CA GLU A 164 15.34 7.25 -0.83
C GLU A 164 15.02 6.68 -2.23
N ILE A 165 13.78 6.24 -2.47
CA ILE A 165 13.33 5.83 -3.81
C ILE A 165 13.44 7.00 -4.79
N ALA A 166 13.03 8.22 -4.41
CA ALA A 166 13.19 9.43 -5.23
C ALA A 166 14.66 9.66 -5.62
N ARG A 167 15.58 9.50 -4.66
CA ARG A 167 17.03 9.60 -4.91
C ARG A 167 17.53 8.53 -5.89
N GLN A 168 17.00 7.33 -5.86
CA GLN A 168 17.34 6.26 -6.81
C GLN A 168 16.76 6.55 -8.21
N LEU A 169 15.51 7.00 -8.27
CA LEU A 169 14.84 7.37 -9.53
C LEU A 169 15.57 8.51 -10.25
N SER A 170 16.14 9.49 -9.52
CA SER A 170 16.88 10.59 -10.12
C SER A 170 18.09 10.15 -10.96
N LYS A 171 18.55 8.91 -10.79
CA LYS A 171 19.70 8.30 -11.50
C LYS A 171 19.29 7.17 -12.44
N ALA A 172 17.98 6.86 -12.51
CA ALA A 172 17.46 5.73 -13.26
C ALA A 172 16.97 6.15 -14.67
N ASP A 173 16.85 5.16 -15.56
CA ASP A 173 16.16 5.30 -16.84
C ASP A 173 15.08 4.21 -16.98
N LEU A 174 14.07 4.22 -16.09
CA LEU A 174 12.95 3.30 -16.16
C LEU A 174 12.04 3.64 -17.35
N LYS A 175 11.30 2.63 -17.85
CA LYS A 175 10.31 2.79 -18.91
C LYS A 175 8.87 2.88 -18.36
N VAL A 176 8.76 3.30 -17.11
CA VAL A 176 7.51 3.53 -16.37
C VAL A 176 7.60 4.87 -15.65
N GLY A 177 6.51 5.59 -15.58
CA GLY A 177 6.38 6.78 -14.74
C GLY A 177 6.13 6.36 -13.29
N VAL A 178 6.63 7.14 -12.34
CA VAL A 178 6.39 6.92 -10.91
C VAL A 178 5.94 8.23 -10.28
N ASP A 179 4.82 8.18 -9.55
CA ASP A 179 4.37 9.29 -8.73
C ASP A 179 4.57 8.95 -7.26
N LEU A 180 5.17 9.86 -6.53
CA LEU A 180 5.36 9.78 -5.08
C LEU A 180 4.38 10.76 -4.45
N PHE A 181 3.40 10.23 -3.75
CA PHE A 181 2.36 11.04 -3.11
C PHE A 181 2.57 11.02 -1.59
N PHE A 182 2.84 12.19 -1.05
CA PHE A 182 2.96 12.43 0.39
C PHE A 182 1.65 13.09 0.83
N SER A 183 0.76 12.30 1.44
CA SER A 183 -0.55 12.74 1.93
C SER A 183 -0.43 13.49 3.25
N ASP A 184 -1.27 14.48 3.43
CA ASP A 184 -1.40 15.29 4.64
C ASP A 184 -2.74 15.01 5.31
N LEU A 185 -2.87 15.31 6.60
CA LEU A 185 -4.13 15.10 7.35
C LEU A 185 -4.64 13.64 7.26
N GLU A 186 -3.74 12.69 7.19
CA GLU A 186 -4.09 11.28 7.34
C GLU A 186 -4.46 11.03 8.79
N ASP A 187 -3.57 11.42 9.71
CA ASP A 187 -3.51 11.04 11.11
C ASP A 187 -4.23 12.01 12.06
N TYR A 188 -4.98 12.95 11.50
CA TYR A 188 -5.86 13.85 12.28
C TYR A 188 -7.29 13.31 12.39
N GLY A 189 -7.45 12.00 12.39
CA GLY A 189 -8.74 11.34 12.51
C GLY A 189 -9.35 11.44 13.92
N GLN A 190 -10.67 11.25 13.99
CA GLN A 190 -11.43 11.30 15.25
C GLN A 190 -11.10 10.08 16.11
N PRO A 191 -10.64 10.27 17.37
CA PRO A 191 -10.47 9.18 18.34
C PRO A 191 -11.81 8.46 18.61
N ASP A 192 -11.73 7.17 18.93
CA ASP A 192 -12.92 6.35 19.20
C ASP A 192 -13.67 6.81 20.47
N ASP A 193 -12.96 7.32 21.46
CA ASP A 193 -13.48 7.83 22.73
C ASP A 193 -13.82 9.33 22.71
N SER A 194 -13.79 9.97 21.53
CA SER A 194 -14.09 11.40 21.37
C SER A 194 -15.51 11.75 21.85
N ASP A 195 -15.63 12.83 22.61
CA ASP A 195 -16.91 13.43 23.03
C ASP A 195 -17.63 14.22 21.92
N LYS A 196 -17.01 14.35 20.75
CA LYS A 196 -17.58 15.06 19.60
C LYS A 196 -18.55 14.19 18.81
N PRO A 197 -19.52 14.80 18.12
CA PRO A 197 -20.35 14.03 17.18
C PRO A 197 -19.49 13.24 16.19
N LYS A 198 -19.85 11.97 15.95
CA LYS A 198 -19.06 11.11 15.06
C LYS A 198 -19.02 11.67 13.65
N MET A 199 -17.84 11.99 13.17
CA MET A 199 -17.59 12.36 11.79
C MET A 199 -17.28 11.07 11.01
N GLN A 200 -18.13 10.78 10.01
CA GLN A 200 -17.86 9.68 9.09
C GLN A 200 -16.62 9.99 8.25
N ASP A 201 -15.78 8.99 8.02
CA ASP A 201 -14.57 9.12 7.19
C ASP A 201 -13.66 10.29 7.63
N SER A 202 -13.39 10.40 8.95
CA SER A 202 -12.59 11.48 9.54
C SER A 202 -11.07 11.33 9.33
N TRP A 203 -10.61 10.18 8.86
CA TRP A 203 -9.21 9.83 8.60
C TRP A 203 -8.82 10.07 7.14
N CYS A 204 -7.52 10.12 6.83
CA CYS A 204 -6.99 10.17 5.47
C CYS A 204 -7.56 11.35 4.64
N LEU A 205 -7.82 12.49 5.29
CA LEU A 205 -8.52 13.62 4.67
C LEU A 205 -7.77 14.19 3.45
N GLY A 206 -6.43 14.10 3.46
CA GLY A 206 -5.60 14.51 2.33
C GLY A 206 -5.81 13.66 1.10
N THR A 207 -5.79 12.36 1.26
CA THR A 207 -6.03 11.42 0.16
C THR A 207 -7.46 11.47 -0.33
N GLN A 208 -8.43 11.62 0.57
CA GLN A 208 -9.83 11.86 0.17
C GLN A 208 -9.98 13.10 -0.70
N TYR A 209 -9.30 14.21 -0.32
CA TYR A 209 -9.31 15.42 -1.11
C TYR A 209 -8.64 15.23 -2.46
N TRP A 210 -7.43 14.63 -2.47
CA TRP A 210 -6.70 14.36 -3.70
C TRP A 210 -7.49 13.47 -4.66
N ALA A 211 -8.10 12.40 -4.16
CA ALA A 211 -8.86 11.46 -4.98
C ALA A 211 -10.10 12.09 -5.66
N LYS A 212 -10.69 13.13 -5.02
CA LYS A 212 -11.78 13.93 -5.59
C LYS A 212 -11.29 15.06 -6.49
N ASN A 213 -10.03 15.50 -6.32
CA ASN A 213 -9.44 16.67 -6.99
C ASN A 213 -8.03 16.34 -7.49
N MET A 214 -7.93 15.42 -8.44
CA MET A 214 -6.65 14.92 -8.95
C MET A 214 -5.70 16.06 -9.33
N HIS A 215 -4.43 15.95 -9.02
CA HIS A 215 -3.38 16.93 -9.30
C HIS A 215 -3.11 17.15 -10.79
N VAL A 216 -3.51 16.18 -11.63
CA VAL A 216 -3.52 16.27 -13.11
C VAL A 216 -4.90 15.84 -13.60
N PRO A 217 -5.55 16.59 -14.52
CA PRO A 217 -6.82 16.19 -15.10
C PRO A 217 -6.73 14.81 -15.78
N GLY A 218 -7.65 13.89 -15.43
CA GLY A 218 -7.66 12.54 -15.97
C GLY A 218 -6.52 11.64 -15.49
N TYR A 219 -5.86 11.99 -14.40
CA TYR A 219 -4.81 11.17 -13.79
C TYR A 219 -5.29 9.76 -13.50
N THR A 220 -4.44 8.79 -13.80
CA THR A 220 -4.59 7.39 -13.38
C THR A 220 -3.21 6.76 -13.22
N ALA A 221 -3.14 5.66 -12.47
CA ALA A 221 -1.97 4.81 -12.38
C ALA A 221 -2.38 3.34 -12.55
N ASN A 222 -1.46 2.50 -12.97
CA ASN A 222 -1.73 1.07 -13.13
C ASN A 222 -2.04 0.41 -11.78
N TYR A 223 -1.34 0.86 -10.74
CA TYR A 223 -1.61 0.48 -9.36
C TYR A 223 -0.89 1.44 -8.39
N GLY A 224 -1.27 1.35 -7.11
CA GLY A 224 -0.64 2.07 -6.00
C GLY A 224 -0.08 1.13 -4.94
N ILE A 225 0.93 1.61 -4.20
CA ILE A 225 1.51 0.97 -3.00
C ILE A 225 1.63 2.04 -1.93
N LEU A 226 0.86 1.89 -0.85
CA LEU A 226 1.00 2.69 0.37
C LEU A 226 2.09 2.08 1.25
N LEU A 227 2.84 2.93 1.92
CA LEU A 227 3.84 2.57 2.92
C LEU A 227 3.50 3.25 4.23
N ASP A 228 2.97 2.50 5.18
CA ASP A 228 2.66 2.99 6.50
C ASP A 228 3.30 2.12 7.59
N MET A 229 3.91 2.76 8.60
CA MET A 229 4.63 2.08 9.69
C MET A 229 5.59 0.97 9.19
N VAL A 230 6.51 1.34 8.30
CA VAL A 230 7.43 0.41 7.62
C VAL A 230 8.88 0.45 8.14
N GLY A 231 9.12 1.04 9.32
CA GLY A 231 10.47 1.25 9.84
C GLY A 231 10.76 0.61 11.19
N ALA A 232 9.76 0.14 11.93
CA ALA A 232 9.95 -0.36 13.29
C ALA A 232 10.73 -1.68 13.32
N LYS A 233 11.55 -1.85 14.36
CA LYS A 233 12.26 -3.09 14.63
C LYS A 233 11.29 -4.24 14.89
N GLY A 234 11.47 -5.33 14.17
CA GLY A 234 10.63 -6.53 14.30
C GLY A 234 9.28 -6.42 13.58
N ALA A 235 9.11 -5.43 12.74
CA ALA A 235 7.90 -5.28 11.94
C ALA A 235 7.64 -6.52 11.07
N ILE A 236 6.36 -6.86 10.94
CA ILE A 236 5.85 -7.94 10.08
C ILE A 236 4.76 -7.31 9.22
N PHE A 237 4.78 -7.64 7.94
CA PHE A 237 3.84 -7.17 6.92
C PHE A 237 3.00 -8.34 6.43
N PRO A 238 1.85 -8.63 7.05
CA PRO A 238 0.89 -9.60 6.55
C PRO A 238 0.15 -9.05 5.33
N ARG A 239 -0.66 -9.88 4.68
CA ARG A 239 -1.56 -9.46 3.60
C ARG A 239 -2.77 -8.76 4.23
N GLU A 240 -2.79 -7.46 4.18
CA GLU A 240 -3.88 -6.64 4.70
C GLU A 240 -5.16 -6.84 3.86
N GLY A 241 -6.32 -6.81 4.53
CA GLY A 241 -7.59 -7.24 3.93
C GLY A 241 -8.13 -6.32 2.85
N THR A 242 -8.07 -5.00 3.04
CA THR A 242 -8.56 -4.01 2.05
C THR A 242 -7.75 -4.08 0.76
N GLY A 243 -6.41 -4.06 0.84
CA GLY A 243 -5.53 -4.23 -0.31
C GLY A 243 -5.71 -5.58 -0.99
N SER A 244 -5.86 -6.65 -0.22
CA SER A 244 -6.12 -8.00 -0.74
C SER A 244 -7.46 -8.11 -1.48
N TYR A 245 -8.48 -7.35 -1.06
CA TYR A 245 -9.78 -7.30 -1.72
C TYR A 245 -9.76 -6.51 -3.04
N PHE A 246 -9.18 -5.31 -3.02
CA PHE A 246 -9.21 -4.41 -4.17
C PHE A 246 -8.11 -4.67 -5.21
N ALA A 247 -6.93 -5.13 -4.78
CA ALA A 247 -5.74 -5.25 -5.61
C ALA A 247 -4.93 -6.55 -5.36
N PRO A 248 -5.57 -7.74 -5.41
CA PRO A 248 -4.93 -9.01 -5.07
C PRO A 248 -3.69 -9.31 -5.95
N ASP A 249 -3.70 -8.91 -7.21
CA ASP A 249 -2.57 -9.10 -8.12
C ASP A 249 -1.36 -8.24 -7.72
N VAL A 250 -1.60 -7.04 -7.19
CA VAL A 250 -0.54 -6.16 -6.68
C VAL A 250 0.04 -6.72 -5.38
N VAL A 251 -0.81 -7.20 -4.45
CA VAL A 251 -0.37 -7.92 -3.25
C VAL A 251 0.52 -9.10 -3.65
N ASN A 252 0.07 -9.96 -4.56
CA ASN A 252 0.84 -11.11 -5.01
C ASN A 252 2.18 -10.71 -5.67
N LYS A 253 2.19 -9.64 -6.48
CA LYS A 253 3.42 -9.10 -7.09
C LYS A 253 4.42 -8.67 -6.02
N VAL A 254 4.01 -7.89 -5.04
CA VAL A 254 4.89 -7.33 -3.99
C VAL A 254 5.39 -8.44 -3.06
N TRP A 255 4.51 -9.28 -2.53
CA TRP A 255 4.90 -10.37 -1.61
C TRP A 255 5.77 -11.42 -2.29
N SER A 256 5.50 -11.79 -3.55
CA SER A 256 6.39 -12.70 -4.30
C SER A 256 7.75 -12.05 -4.59
N THR A 257 7.80 -10.75 -4.85
CA THR A 257 9.07 -10.03 -5.01
C THR A 257 9.88 -10.04 -3.71
N ALA A 258 9.25 -9.73 -2.57
CA ALA A 258 9.88 -9.80 -1.26
C ALA A 258 10.40 -11.21 -0.95
N LYS A 259 9.61 -12.25 -1.23
CA LYS A 259 10.01 -13.66 -1.08
C LYS A 259 11.22 -14.01 -1.93
N ASN A 260 11.24 -13.58 -3.18
CA ASN A 260 12.36 -13.81 -4.09
C ASN A 260 13.65 -13.10 -3.67
N LEU A 261 13.52 -11.98 -2.95
CA LEU A 261 14.63 -11.25 -2.32
C LEU A 261 15.09 -11.89 -0.98
N GLY A 262 14.39 -12.90 -0.48
CA GLY A 262 14.70 -13.56 0.79
C GLY A 262 14.08 -12.91 2.03
N TYR A 263 13.02 -12.11 1.86
CA TYR A 263 12.39 -11.30 2.92
C TYR A 263 11.09 -11.92 3.48
N SER A 264 10.90 -13.23 3.35
CA SER A 264 9.69 -13.92 3.82
C SER A 264 9.45 -13.84 5.34
N SER A 265 10.47 -13.50 6.13
CA SER A 265 10.31 -13.26 7.57
C SER A 265 9.67 -11.91 7.90
N TYR A 266 9.65 -10.99 6.96
CA TYR A 266 8.97 -9.69 7.07
C TYR A 266 7.64 -9.71 6.32
N PHE A 267 7.62 -10.13 5.08
CA PHE A 267 6.43 -10.24 4.24
C PHE A 267 5.86 -11.66 4.37
N THR A 268 4.90 -11.83 5.28
CA THR A 268 4.32 -13.14 5.57
C THR A 268 3.11 -13.43 4.70
N ASP A 269 2.74 -14.72 4.57
CA ASP A 269 1.55 -15.13 3.83
C ASP A 269 0.27 -15.13 4.72
N ASP A 270 0.38 -14.62 5.96
CA ASP A 270 -0.76 -14.44 6.84
C ASP A 270 -1.71 -13.36 6.30
N ASN A 271 -3.00 -13.48 6.62
CA ASN A 271 -4.00 -12.47 6.28
C ASN A 271 -4.49 -11.79 7.56
N THR A 272 -4.69 -10.48 7.48
CA THR A 272 -5.31 -9.69 8.56
C THR A 272 -6.68 -9.15 8.14
N GLY A 273 -7.35 -8.45 9.06
CA GLY A 273 -8.60 -7.75 8.76
C GLY A 273 -8.39 -6.57 7.81
N ASN A 274 -9.50 -5.93 7.44
CA ASN A 274 -9.48 -4.71 6.67
C ASN A 274 -9.00 -3.54 7.54
N THR A 275 -8.18 -2.66 6.96
CA THR A 275 -7.80 -1.39 7.57
C THR A 275 -8.49 -0.21 6.86
N THR A 276 -8.65 0.89 7.59
CA THR A 276 -8.99 2.19 7.03
C THR A 276 -7.72 3.00 6.98
N ASP A 277 -7.22 3.24 5.77
CA ASP A 277 -6.01 3.99 5.51
C ASP A 277 -6.09 4.61 4.11
N ASP A 278 -5.11 5.40 3.70
CA ASP A 278 -5.06 6.13 2.43
C ASP A 278 -5.40 5.25 1.22
N HIS A 279 -4.92 3.99 1.17
CA HIS A 279 -5.19 3.06 0.08
C HIS A 279 -6.68 2.73 -0.09
N LEU A 280 -7.48 2.77 0.98
CA LEU A 280 -8.93 2.59 0.89
C LEU A 280 -9.55 3.67 -0.01
N TYR A 281 -9.16 4.93 0.17
CA TYR A 281 -9.71 6.04 -0.61
C TYR A 281 -9.12 6.12 -2.02
N VAL A 282 -7.88 5.68 -2.22
CA VAL A 282 -7.30 5.47 -3.55
C VAL A 282 -8.11 4.42 -4.32
N ASN A 283 -8.47 3.31 -3.70
CA ASN A 283 -9.31 2.27 -4.30
C ASN A 283 -10.74 2.74 -4.56
N THR A 284 -11.37 3.34 -3.54
CA THR A 284 -12.82 3.59 -3.56
C THR A 284 -13.20 4.89 -4.27
N ILE A 285 -12.36 5.92 -4.24
CA ILE A 285 -12.63 7.21 -4.86
C ILE A 285 -11.84 7.38 -6.15
N ALA A 286 -10.50 7.25 -6.11
CA ALA A 286 -9.64 7.40 -7.27
C ALA A 286 -9.74 6.24 -8.27
N LYS A 287 -10.27 5.08 -7.85
CA LYS A 287 -10.42 3.87 -8.67
C LYS A 287 -9.10 3.32 -9.20
N ILE A 288 -8.03 3.50 -8.45
CA ILE A 288 -6.71 2.95 -8.74
C ILE A 288 -6.50 1.75 -7.81
N PRO A 289 -6.21 0.53 -8.32
CA PRO A 289 -5.89 -0.63 -7.49
C PRO A 289 -4.70 -0.31 -6.58
N CYS A 290 -4.89 -0.28 -5.26
CA CYS A 290 -3.87 0.12 -4.30
C CYS A 290 -3.80 -0.85 -3.13
N ILE A 291 -2.59 -1.16 -2.71
CA ILE A 291 -2.31 -2.00 -1.54
C ILE A 291 -1.65 -1.17 -0.45
N ASP A 292 -1.62 -1.74 0.74
CA ASP A 292 -0.90 -1.21 1.87
C ASP A 292 0.18 -2.19 2.34
N ILE A 293 1.39 -1.69 2.57
CA ILE A 293 2.45 -2.38 3.29
C ILE A 293 2.50 -1.74 4.67
N VAL A 294 1.88 -2.41 5.63
CA VAL A 294 1.71 -1.88 7.00
C VAL A 294 2.10 -2.92 8.05
N HIS A 295 2.77 -2.44 9.12
CA HIS A 295 3.12 -3.30 10.25
C HIS A 295 1.88 -3.71 11.03
N MET A 296 1.56 -4.99 11.02
CA MET A 296 0.46 -5.57 11.80
C MET A 296 0.85 -6.90 12.42
N SER A 297 0.29 -7.18 13.59
CA SER A 297 0.35 -8.51 14.19
C SER A 297 -0.52 -9.50 13.41
N PRO A 298 0.02 -10.57 12.85
CA PRO A 298 -0.81 -11.57 12.15
C PRO A 298 -1.70 -12.38 13.09
N VAL A 299 -1.45 -12.30 14.41
CA VAL A 299 -2.21 -13.03 15.44
C VAL A 299 -3.42 -12.24 15.91
N THR A 300 -3.23 -10.93 16.17
CA THR A 300 -4.30 -10.07 16.72
C THR A 300 -4.95 -9.18 15.68
N GLY A 301 -4.29 -8.95 14.54
CA GLY A 301 -4.69 -7.97 13.55
C GLY A 301 -4.50 -6.52 14.01
N SER A 302 -3.79 -6.31 15.12
CA SER A 302 -3.52 -4.97 15.64
C SER A 302 -2.24 -4.41 15.03
N TYR A 303 -2.13 -3.09 14.95
CA TYR A 303 -0.89 -2.39 14.64
C TYR A 303 0.20 -2.65 15.70
N GLY A 304 1.42 -2.19 15.48
CA GLY A 304 2.52 -2.28 16.42
C GLY A 304 2.21 -1.57 17.75
N GLU A 305 2.82 -2.02 18.86
CA GLU A 305 2.57 -1.46 20.21
C GLU A 305 2.93 0.03 20.36
N HIS A 306 3.68 0.58 19.43
CA HIS A 306 4.08 1.99 19.41
C HIS A 306 3.03 2.88 18.72
N HIS A 307 2.12 2.31 17.94
CA HIS A 307 1.09 3.04 17.19
C HIS A 307 0.28 3.97 18.10
N HIS A 308 0.26 5.25 17.77
CA HIS A 308 -0.38 6.33 18.51
C HIS A 308 0.06 6.47 19.98
N THR A 309 1.33 6.15 20.27
CA THR A 309 1.93 6.31 21.60
C THR A 309 3.22 7.13 21.55
N HIS A 310 3.67 7.65 22.68
CA HIS A 310 4.98 8.32 22.80
C HIS A 310 6.18 7.37 22.64
N LYS A 311 5.94 6.07 22.39
CA LYS A 311 6.99 5.11 22.02
C LYS A 311 7.38 5.20 20.55
N ASP A 312 6.57 5.86 19.70
CA ASP A 312 6.89 6.05 18.29
C ASP A 312 7.96 7.11 18.08
N THR A 313 9.20 6.73 18.38
CA THR A 313 10.39 7.57 18.33
C THR A 313 11.49 6.93 17.50
N MET A 314 12.61 7.66 17.29
CA MET A 314 13.79 7.12 16.57
C MET A 314 14.36 5.84 17.20
N ASP A 315 14.09 5.56 18.48
CA ASP A 315 14.62 4.39 19.18
C ASP A 315 14.08 3.05 18.65
N ILE A 316 12.89 3.08 18.05
CA ILE A 316 12.27 1.88 17.48
C ILE A 316 12.63 1.67 16.00
N ILE A 317 13.19 2.67 15.33
CA ILE A 317 13.49 2.59 13.89
C ILE A 317 14.68 1.68 13.63
N ASP A 318 14.46 0.70 12.77
CA ASP A 318 15.48 -0.26 12.32
C ASP A 318 15.81 -0.08 10.83
N LYS A 319 17.07 0.15 10.54
CA LYS A 319 17.60 0.30 9.19
C LYS A 319 17.30 -0.90 8.31
N ASN A 320 17.33 -2.11 8.88
CA ASN A 320 17.09 -3.32 8.12
C ASN A 320 15.61 -3.45 7.71
N THR A 321 14.67 -3.04 8.55
CA THR A 321 13.25 -2.97 8.20
C THR A 321 13.02 -1.99 7.05
N LEU A 322 13.57 -0.77 7.13
CA LEU A 322 13.51 0.22 6.05
C LEU A 322 14.10 -0.34 4.74
N LYS A 323 15.23 -1.07 4.82
CA LYS A 323 15.86 -1.72 3.67
C LYS A 323 14.98 -2.77 3.03
N VAL A 324 14.39 -3.64 3.83
CA VAL A 324 13.56 -4.76 3.34
C VAL A 324 12.37 -4.23 2.55
N VAL A 325 11.67 -3.23 3.08
CA VAL A 325 10.55 -2.61 2.38
C VAL A 325 11.02 -1.83 1.16
N GLY A 326 12.00 -0.94 1.34
CA GLY A 326 12.51 -0.10 0.25
C GLY A 326 13.10 -0.91 -0.91
N GLN A 327 13.86 -1.99 -0.62
CA GLN A 327 14.40 -2.86 -1.66
C GLN A 327 13.30 -3.63 -2.39
N THR A 328 12.25 -4.06 -1.70
CA THR A 328 11.10 -4.74 -2.32
C THR A 328 10.38 -3.81 -3.28
N VAL A 329 10.06 -2.58 -2.86
CA VAL A 329 9.39 -1.60 -3.72
C VAL A 329 10.27 -1.19 -4.90
N LEU A 330 11.58 -0.95 -4.69
CA LEU A 330 12.51 -0.70 -5.79
C LEU A 330 12.50 -1.84 -6.80
N GLU A 331 12.59 -3.09 -6.34
CA GLU A 331 12.61 -4.24 -7.24
C GLU A 331 11.31 -4.35 -8.03
N VAL A 332 10.15 -4.09 -7.40
CA VAL A 332 8.85 -4.03 -8.10
C VAL A 332 8.89 -2.99 -9.22
N LEU A 333 9.40 -1.78 -8.96
CA LEU A 333 9.51 -0.72 -9.97
C LEU A 333 10.46 -1.09 -11.12
N TRP A 334 11.59 -1.73 -10.82
CA TRP A 334 12.60 -2.12 -11.84
C TRP A 334 12.18 -3.35 -12.65
N GLN A 335 11.16 -4.08 -12.22
CA GLN A 335 10.55 -5.19 -12.97
C GLN A 335 9.46 -4.71 -13.96
N GLU A 336 8.96 -3.44 -13.84
CA GLU A 336 7.96 -2.86 -14.74
C GLU A 336 8.50 -2.59 -16.14
#